data_e8a456ad32e4231d5c2fac31b3eacba6
#
_entry.id   e8a456ad32e4231d5c2fac31b3eacba6
#
_cell.length_a   1.000
_cell.length_b   1.000
_cell.length_c   1.000
_cell.angle_alpha   90.00
_cell.angle_beta   90.00
_cell.angle_gamma   90.00
#
_symmetry.space_group_name_H-M   'P 1'
#
loop_
_entity.id
_entity.type
_entity.pdbx_description
1 polymer ?
#
loop_
_entity_poly.entity_id
_entity_poly.type
_entity_poly.pdbx_seq_one_letter_code
_entity_poly.pdbx_strand_id
1 'polypeptide(L)'
;MRVLESFESIKIIRQAIKNIPEGKVVNRNWEMFDTDIIKSYMEVPRGILYHSYALETGRVRHSIIRTPSMANIGAMQYACIGDHISDAQLCIVQCDPCFTCTDRMIEIIRR
;
A
#
# COMPACT_ATOMS: atom_id res chain seq x y z
N MET A 1 -1.45 14.16 14.75
CA MET A 1 -1.03 13.77 13.39
C MET A 1 -2.21 13.47 12.48
N ARG A 2 -3.11 12.53 12.75
CA ARG A 2 -4.21 12.14 11.85
C ARG A 2 -5.12 13.27 11.37
N VAL A 3 -5.41 14.23 12.23
CA VAL A 3 -6.22 15.43 11.84
C VAL A 3 -5.49 16.27 10.79
N LEU A 4 -4.18 16.46 10.93
CA LEU A 4 -3.37 17.20 9.96
C LEU A 4 -3.29 16.47 8.61
N GLU A 5 -3.14 15.15 8.62
CA GLU A 5 -3.19 14.32 7.42
C GLU A 5 -4.52 14.45 6.69
N SER A 6 -5.64 14.54 7.42
CA SER A 6 -6.97 14.76 6.82
C SER A 6 -7.05 16.11 6.11
N PHE A 7 -6.48 17.16 6.68
CA PHE A 7 -6.43 18.47 6.03
C PHE A 7 -5.59 18.46 4.75
N GLU A 8 -4.45 17.78 4.76
CA GLU A 8 -3.63 17.63 3.55
C GLU A 8 -4.35 16.79 2.48
N SER A 9 -5.03 15.74 2.86
CA SER A 9 -5.85 14.95 1.94
C SER A 9 -6.93 15.77 1.25
N ILE A 10 -7.61 16.66 2.00
CA ILE A 10 -8.61 17.57 1.43
C ILE A 10 -7.97 18.54 0.42
N LYS A 11 -6.78 19.07 0.72
CA LYS A 11 -6.04 19.94 -0.22
C LYS A 11 -5.69 19.21 -1.51
N ILE A 12 -5.18 17.98 -1.39
CA ILE A 12 -4.84 17.12 -2.54
C ILE A 12 -6.08 16.86 -3.39
N ILE A 13 -7.21 16.49 -2.78
CA ILE A 13 -8.47 16.26 -3.50
C ILE A 13 -8.92 17.51 -4.25
N ARG A 14 -8.90 18.68 -3.61
CA ARG A 14 -9.26 19.95 -4.26
C ARG A 14 -8.34 20.26 -5.45
N GLN A 15 -7.05 20.03 -5.29
CA GLN A 15 -6.08 20.25 -6.36
C GLN A 15 -6.31 19.27 -7.52
N ALA A 16 -6.56 17.99 -7.23
CA ALA A 16 -6.85 16.98 -8.23
C ALA A 16 -8.12 17.32 -9.03
N ILE A 17 -9.21 17.69 -8.34
CA ILE A 17 -10.46 18.07 -9.02
C ILE A 17 -10.25 19.29 -9.93
N LYS A 18 -9.49 20.28 -9.49
CA LYS A 18 -9.21 21.48 -10.27
C LYS A 18 -8.36 21.23 -11.52
N ASN A 19 -7.49 20.23 -11.46
CA ASN A 19 -6.49 19.94 -12.49
C ASN A 19 -6.78 18.64 -13.25
N ILE A 20 -7.98 18.05 -13.11
CA ILE A 20 -8.36 16.87 -13.89
C ILE A 20 -8.31 17.23 -15.37
N PRO A 21 -7.48 16.55 -16.18
CA PRO A 21 -7.44 16.79 -17.62
C PRO A 21 -8.73 16.29 -18.28
N GLU A 22 -9.18 17.02 -19.29
CA GLU A 22 -10.24 16.53 -20.16
C GLU A 22 -9.73 15.36 -20.98
N GLY A 23 -10.56 14.34 -21.17
CA GLY A 23 -10.19 13.20 -22.00
C GLY A 23 -10.93 11.92 -21.67
N LYS A 24 -10.44 10.83 -22.26
CA LYS A 24 -11.01 9.51 -22.04
C LYS A 24 -10.66 9.01 -20.65
N VAL A 25 -11.66 8.56 -19.92
CA VAL A 25 -11.49 7.99 -18.55
C VAL A 25 -10.79 6.62 -18.57
N VAL A 26 -10.88 5.91 -19.70
CA VAL A 26 -10.31 4.58 -19.87
C VAL A 26 -9.47 4.52 -21.15
N ASN A 27 -8.24 4.07 -21.02
CA ASN A 27 -7.43 3.66 -22.16
C ASN A 27 -7.61 2.14 -22.37
N ARG A 28 -8.18 1.75 -23.52
CA ARG A 28 -8.35 0.35 -23.91
C ARG A 28 -7.32 -0.10 -24.94
N ASN A 29 -6.49 0.79 -25.42
CA ASN A 29 -5.39 0.48 -26.32
C ASN A 29 -4.16 0.14 -25.47
N TRP A 30 -4.05 -1.13 -25.13
CA TRP A 30 -2.87 -1.67 -24.46
C TRP A 30 -2.36 -2.87 -25.27
N GLU A 31 -1.09 -2.94 -25.41
CA GLU A 31 -0.40 -4.06 -26.04
C GLU A 31 0.35 -4.84 -24.96
N MET A 32 0.28 -6.16 -25.05
CA MET A 32 1.11 -7.00 -24.21
C MET A 32 2.51 -7.03 -24.80
N PHE A 33 3.49 -6.75 -23.97
CA PHE A 33 4.90 -6.82 -24.34
C PHE A 33 5.67 -7.56 -23.24
N ASP A 34 6.70 -8.26 -23.66
CA ASP A 34 7.60 -8.90 -22.74
C ASP A 34 8.46 -7.84 -22.05
N THR A 35 8.67 -7.99 -20.76
CA THR A 35 9.44 -7.03 -19.97
C THR A 35 10.44 -7.73 -19.07
N ASP A 36 11.57 -7.08 -18.89
CA ASP A 36 12.42 -7.32 -17.74
C ASP A 36 11.73 -6.85 -16.46
N ILE A 37 12.36 -7.02 -15.33
CA ILE A 37 11.80 -6.67 -14.04
C ILE A 37 11.55 -5.16 -13.97
N ILE A 38 10.28 -4.77 -14.03
CA ILE A 38 9.82 -3.39 -13.79
C ILE A 38 9.53 -3.23 -12.31
N LYS A 39 9.94 -2.11 -11.74
CA LYS A 39 9.72 -1.74 -10.34
C LYS A 39 8.95 -0.43 -10.27
N SER A 40 7.98 -0.37 -9.38
CA SER A 40 7.18 0.83 -9.13
C SER A 40 7.02 1.05 -7.63
N TYR A 41 7.07 2.30 -7.23
CA TYR A 41 6.86 2.75 -5.85
C TYR A 41 5.78 3.81 -5.86
N MET A 42 4.88 3.74 -4.89
CA MET A 42 3.82 4.72 -4.70
C MET A 42 3.64 4.97 -3.22
N GLU A 43 3.54 6.24 -2.85
CA GLU A 43 3.10 6.59 -1.51
C GLU A 43 1.58 6.39 -1.41
N VAL A 44 1.17 5.64 -0.41
CA VAL A 44 -0.22 5.36 -0.08
C VAL A 44 -0.47 5.70 1.39
N PRO A 45 -1.74 5.76 1.88
CA PRO A 45 -2.05 6.33 3.21
C PRO A 45 -1.24 5.80 4.39
N ARG A 46 -0.67 4.60 4.28
CA ARG A 46 0.07 3.94 5.39
C ARG A 46 1.56 3.78 5.13
N GLY A 47 2.09 4.37 4.05
CA GLY A 47 3.50 4.30 3.68
C GLY A 47 3.71 3.91 2.22
N ILE A 48 4.86 3.34 1.91
CA ILE A 48 5.25 3.03 0.53
C ILE A 48 4.70 1.66 0.12
N LEU A 49 3.93 1.65 -0.98
CA LEU A 49 3.57 0.44 -1.71
C LEU A 49 4.63 0.17 -2.78
N TYR A 50 5.18 -1.02 -2.78
CA TYR A 50 6.16 -1.47 -3.77
C TYR A 50 5.61 -2.61 -4.60
N HIS A 51 5.73 -2.48 -5.91
CA HIS A 51 5.41 -3.51 -6.89
C HIS A 51 6.59 -3.80 -7.78
N SER A 52 6.80 -5.08 -8.09
CA SER A 52 7.77 -5.54 -9.07
C SER A 52 7.16 -6.65 -9.90
N TYR A 53 7.22 -6.50 -11.21
CA TYR A 53 6.67 -7.46 -12.17
C TYR A 53 7.63 -7.72 -13.31
N ALA A 54 7.57 -8.94 -13.87
CA ALA A 54 8.11 -9.25 -15.18
C ALA A 54 7.06 -10.04 -15.97
N LEU A 55 6.94 -9.71 -17.25
CA LEU A 55 6.01 -10.35 -18.18
C LEU A 55 6.79 -11.14 -19.22
N GLU A 56 6.27 -12.33 -19.57
CA GLU A 56 6.80 -13.19 -20.62
C GLU A 56 5.64 -13.86 -21.35
N THR A 57 5.58 -13.69 -22.64
CA THR A 57 4.50 -14.24 -23.51
C THR A 57 3.09 -13.91 -22.99
N GLY A 58 2.88 -12.68 -22.54
CA GLY A 58 1.59 -12.22 -22.00
C GLY A 58 1.22 -12.79 -20.63
N ARG A 59 2.16 -13.40 -19.92
CA ARG A 59 1.97 -13.97 -18.59
C ARG A 59 2.90 -13.30 -17.57
N VAL A 60 2.47 -13.23 -16.33
CA VAL A 60 3.32 -12.72 -15.23
C VAL A 60 4.31 -13.83 -14.86
N ARG A 61 5.59 -13.62 -15.17
CA ARG A 61 6.69 -14.51 -14.79
C ARG A 61 7.20 -14.25 -13.38
N HIS A 62 7.15 -12.99 -12.96
CA HIS A 62 7.64 -12.56 -11.66
C HIS A 62 6.68 -11.53 -11.08
N SER A 63 6.38 -11.64 -9.79
CA SER A 63 5.59 -10.66 -9.07
C SER A 63 6.04 -10.57 -7.62
N ILE A 64 6.41 -9.39 -7.18
CA ILE A 64 6.62 -9.06 -5.77
C ILE A 64 5.76 -7.86 -5.44
N ILE A 65 4.95 -7.98 -4.40
CA ILE A 65 4.15 -6.88 -3.87
C ILE A 65 4.50 -6.74 -2.38
N ARG A 66 4.98 -5.57 -1.99
CA ARG A 66 5.25 -5.23 -0.59
C ARG A 66 4.32 -4.10 -0.18
N THR A 67 3.50 -4.37 0.79
CA THR A 67 2.53 -3.41 1.32
C THR A 67 3.10 -2.65 2.52
N PRO A 68 2.66 -1.41 2.78
CA PRO A 68 3.14 -0.63 3.92
C PRO A 68 2.93 -1.33 5.26
N SER A 69 1.79 -2.01 5.45
CA SER A 69 1.49 -2.69 6.71
C SER A 69 2.46 -3.83 7.01
N MET A 70 3.06 -4.46 5.99
CA MET A 70 4.13 -5.46 6.22
C MET A 70 5.33 -4.86 6.96
N ALA A 71 5.71 -3.63 6.59
CA ALA A 71 6.80 -2.93 7.26
C ALA A 71 6.38 -2.41 8.65
N ASN A 72 5.14 -1.94 8.77
CA ASN A 72 4.63 -1.30 9.99
C ASN A 72 4.35 -2.29 11.13
N ILE A 73 4.10 -3.57 10.85
CA ILE A 73 3.87 -4.59 11.90
C ILE A 73 5.05 -4.68 12.87
N GLY A 74 6.28 -4.67 12.36
CA GLY A 74 7.47 -4.64 13.21
C GLY A 74 7.51 -3.39 14.11
N ALA A 75 7.21 -2.23 13.56
CA ALA A 75 7.16 -0.97 14.30
C ALA A 75 6.06 -0.99 15.40
N MET A 76 4.90 -1.60 15.12
CA MET A 76 3.82 -1.75 16.12
C MET A 76 4.26 -2.57 17.32
N GLN A 77 5.01 -3.66 17.10
CA GLN A 77 5.53 -4.47 18.18
C GLN A 77 6.44 -3.64 19.11
N TYR A 78 7.33 -2.86 18.53
CA TYR A 78 8.20 -1.98 19.31
C TYR A 78 7.44 -0.85 20.02
N ALA A 79 6.42 -0.30 19.39
CA ALA A 79 5.61 0.79 19.95
C ALA A 79 4.83 0.35 21.21
N CYS A 80 4.52 -0.94 21.35
CA CYS A 80 3.81 -1.46 22.53
C CYS A 80 4.73 -1.83 23.69
N ILE A 81 6.05 -1.88 23.48
CA ILE A 81 6.99 -2.28 24.54
C ILE A 81 7.18 -1.15 25.54
N GLY A 82 6.91 -1.44 26.79
CA GLY A 82 7.05 -0.49 27.90
C GLY A 82 5.77 0.25 28.27
N ASP A 83 4.74 0.16 27.45
CA ASP A 83 3.43 0.76 27.73
C ASP A 83 2.56 -0.17 28.59
N HIS A 84 1.56 0.42 29.25
CA HIS A 84 0.58 -0.37 30.00
C HIS A 84 -0.30 -1.18 29.02
N ILE A 85 -0.71 -2.39 29.45
CA ILE A 85 -1.52 -3.28 28.59
C ILE A 85 -2.83 -2.65 28.10
N SER A 86 -3.42 -1.73 28.87
CA SER A 86 -4.61 -0.98 28.45
C SER A 86 -4.36 -0.09 27.24
N ASP A 87 -3.12 0.33 27.01
CA ASP A 87 -2.74 1.27 25.97
C ASP A 87 -2.29 0.56 24.69
N ALA A 88 -2.04 -0.75 24.75
CA ALA A 88 -1.64 -1.57 23.60
C ALA A 88 -2.60 -1.44 22.41
N GLN A 89 -3.90 -1.37 22.67
CA GLN A 89 -4.91 -1.16 21.64
C GLN A 89 -4.75 0.18 20.93
N LEU A 90 -4.43 1.24 21.65
CA LEU A 90 -4.19 2.57 21.08
C LEU A 90 -2.92 2.58 20.23
N CYS A 91 -1.86 1.93 20.68
CA CYS A 91 -0.62 1.78 19.92
C CYS A 91 -0.84 1.08 18.58
N ILE A 92 -1.64 0.03 18.55
CA ILE A 92 -1.99 -0.70 17.34
C ILE A 92 -2.84 0.18 16.40
N VAL A 93 -3.87 0.83 16.93
CA VAL A 93 -4.78 1.67 16.13
C VAL A 93 -4.05 2.88 15.52
N GLN A 94 -3.04 3.44 16.19
CA GLN A 94 -2.24 4.53 15.64
C GLN A 94 -1.52 4.16 14.33
N CYS A 95 -1.08 2.92 14.20
CA CYS A 95 -0.44 2.44 12.98
C CYS A 95 -1.44 2.13 11.86
N ASP A 96 -2.74 2.12 12.17
CA ASP A 96 -3.84 1.88 11.24
C ASP A 96 -3.60 0.67 10.31
N PRO A 97 -3.44 -0.55 10.89
CA PRO A 97 -3.12 -1.74 10.10
C PRO A 97 -4.25 -2.06 9.12
N CYS A 98 -3.87 -2.38 7.89
CA CYS A 98 -4.81 -2.72 6.83
C CYS A 98 -4.98 -4.23 6.76
N PHE A 99 -6.20 -4.75 6.97
CA PHE A 99 -6.48 -6.18 6.88
C PHE A 99 -6.09 -6.79 5.55
N THR A 100 -6.46 -6.16 4.45
CA THR A 100 -6.11 -6.63 3.11
C THR A 100 -4.60 -6.73 2.87
N CYS A 101 -3.84 -5.87 3.52
CA CYS A 101 -2.37 -5.91 3.45
C CYS A 101 -1.80 -7.05 4.30
N THR A 102 -2.43 -7.36 5.43
CA THR A 102 -2.00 -8.41 6.37
C THR A 102 -2.42 -9.80 5.92
N ASP A 103 -3.52 -9.95 5.20
CA ASP A 103 -3.97 -11.22 4.63
C ASP A 103 -2.92 -11.90 3.75
N ARG A 104 -2.03 -11.12 3.15
CA ARG A 104 -0.90 -11.63 2.35
C ARG A 104 0.20 -12.27 3.17
N MET A 105 0.19 -12.09 4.48
CA MET A 105 1.17 -12.65 5.42
C MET A 105 0.69 -13.99 6.02
N ILE A 106 -0.50 -14.44 5.62
CA ILE A 106 -1.07 -15.71 6.09
C ILE A 106 -0.43 -16.85 5.31
N GLU A 107 0.26 -17.74 6.02
CA GLU A 107 0.73 -19.01 5.49
C GLU A 107 -0.31 -20.10 5.75
N ILE A 108 -0.80 -20.75 4.70
CA ILE A 108 -1.71 -21.88 4.84
C ILE A 108 -0.90 -23.16 4.92
N ILE A 109 -0.73 -23.71 6.11
CA ILE A 109 -0.10 -24.99 6.33
C ILE A 109 -1.19 -26.07 6.20
N ARG A 110 -1.17 -26.83 5.10
CA ARG A 110 -1.99 -28.04 4.97
C ARG A 110 -1.27 -29.18 5.68
N ARG A 111 -1.87 -29.70 6.75
CA ARG A 111 -1.44 -30.92 7.43
C ARG A 111 -2.09 -32.14 6.79
#